data_58109c2de4059899224c869e9dae7e34
#
_entry.id   58109c2de4059899224c869e9dae7e34
#
_cell.length_a   1.000
_cell.length_b   1.000
_cell.length_c   1.000
_cell.angle_alpha   90.00
_cell.angle_beta   90.00
_cell.angle_gamma   90.00
#
_symmetry.space_group_name_H-M   'P 1'
#
loop_
_entity.id
_entity.type
_entity.pdbx_description
1 polymer ?
#
loop_
_entity_poly.entity_id
_entity_poly.type
_entity_poly.pdbx_seq_one_letter_code
_entity_poly.pdbx_strand_id
1 'polypeptide(L)'
;MGELGRQTLSHERSIGRVGMVVPGGLHYEGALLEVDIAEGIISAVSEDVLLDKGLSLKGASPIEVTEKSKRIRVRFSHVLAYQITDESYCAAEQGQINQVGGRVLCQYADSAYLEYVIKNSLISDLVDDLVSHYSLNLADDIIDVITTTEPSIELV
;
A
#
# COMPACT_ATOMS: atom_id res chain seq x y z
N MET A 1 -10.68 23.67 -22.37
CA MET A 1 -11.18 22.65 -21.43
C MET A 1 -10.44 21.37 -21.69
N GLY A 2 -9.57 21.06 -21.00
CA GLY A 2 -8.23 20.79 -20.67
C GLY A 2 -8.09 19.40 -20.14
N GLU A 3 -7.25 18.67 -20.76
CA GLU A 3 -6.55 17.42 -20.51
C GLU A 3 -5.75 17.43 -19.19
N LEU A 4 -6.40 17.25 -18.06
CA LEU A 4 -5.69 17.05 -16.78
C LEU A 4 -5.97 15.67 -16.13
N GLY A 5 -6.74 14.80 -16.80
CA GLY A 5 -7.16 13.53 -16.23
C GLY A 5 -6.41 12.27 -16.69
N ARG A 6 -5.43 12.36 -17.59
CA ARG A 6 -4.84 11.17 -18.23
C ARG A 6 -3.39 10.82 -17.84
N GLN A 7 -2.69 11.66 -17.11
CA GLN A 7 -1.28 11.38 -16.78
C GLN A 7 -1.09 10.51 -15.51
N THR A 8 -2.05 10.48 -14.62
CA THR A 8 -1.97 9.70 -13.37
C THR A 8 -2.04 8.19 -13.60
N LEU A 9 -2.83 7.75 -14.58
CA LEU A 9 -3.08 6.31 -14.83
C LEU A 9 -1.91 5.55 -15.48
N SER A 10 -0.96 6.22 -16.12
CA SER A 10 0.17 5.56 -16.78
C SER A 10 1.31 5.19 -15.82
N HIS A 11 1.43 5.87 -14.68
CA HIS A 11 2.48 5.61 -13.68
C HIS A 11 2.11 4.47 -12.73
N GLU A 12 0.83 4.30 -12.41
CA GLU A 12 0.33 3.22 -11.55
C GLU A 12 0.59 1.81 -12.13
N ARG A 13 0.53 1.66 -13.46
CA ARG A 13 0.78 0.36 -14.12
C ARG A 13 2.24 -0.11 -14.02
N SER A 14 3.16 0.79 -13.74
CA SER A 14 4.59 0.48 -13.64
C SER A 14 4.95 -0.17 -12.30
N ILE A 15 4.28 0.22 -11.22
CA ILE A 15 4.54 -0.29 -9.86
C ILE A 15 4.03 -1.72 -9.69
N GLY A 16 2.90 -2.06 -10.32
CA GLY A 16 2.33 -3.41 -10.27
C GLY A 16 3.11 -4.51 -11.00
N ARG A 17 4.18 -4.17 -11.71
CA ARG A 17 4.99 -5.13 -12.49
C ARG A 17 6.30 -5.52 -11.82
N VAL A 18 6.78 -4.79 -10.85
CA VAL A 18 8.03 -5.06 -10.14
C VAL A 18 7.71 -5.50 -8.72
N GLY A 19 7.89 -6.73 -8.50
CA GLY A 19 7.40 -7.61 -7.48
C GLY A 19 7.43 -7.20 -6.01
N MET A 20 8.19 -6.24 -5.54
CA MET A 20 8.17 -5.88 -4.11
C MET A 20 8.35 -4.39 -3.93
N VAL A 21 7.53 -3.83 -3.07
CA VAL A 21 7.54 -2.41 -2.72
C VAL A 21 7.80 -2.30 -1.23
N VAL A 22 8.82 -1.57 -0.87
CA VAL A 22 9.30 -1.45 0.50
C VAL A 22 8.84 -0.09 1.06
N PRO A 23 8.34 -0.02 2.29
CA PRO A 23 8.00 1.26 2.90
C PRO A 23 9.26 2.11 3.09
N GLY A 24 9.22 3.35 2.61
CA GLY A 24 10.27 4.35 2.81
C GLY A 24 10.05 5.20 4.04
N GLY A 25 8.85 5.20 4.58
CA GLY A 25 8.43 5.93 5.76
C GLY A 25 6.94 6.18 5.79
N LEU A 26 6.42 6.39 6.99
CA LEU A 26 5.02 6.73 7.22
C LEU A 26 4.95 7.92 8.16
N HIS A 27 4.12 8.90 7.80
CA HIS A 27 3.85 10.06 8.62
C HIS A 27 2.34 10.28 8.74
N TYR A 28 1.86 10.46 9.96
CA TYR A 28 0.46 10.77 10.23
C TYR A 28 0.34 12.02 11.10
N GLU A 29 -0.39 13.01 10.60
CA GLU A 29 -0.69 14.23 11.34
C GLU A 29 -1.97 14.88 10.83
N GLY A 30 -2.86 15.27 11.74
CA GLY A 30 -4.06 16.04 11.42
C GLY A 30 -4.98 15.39 10.38
N ALA A 31 -5.24 14.09 10.50
CA ALA A 31 -6.02 13.29 9.56
C ALA A 31 -5.40 13.15 8.16
N LEU A 32 -4.14 13.51 7.99
CA LEU A 32 -3.33 13.27 6.81
C LEU A 32 -2.36 12.12 7.08
N LEU A 33 -2.40 11.09 6.25
CA LEU A 33 -1.46 9.98 6.26
C LEU A 33 -0.66 9.99 4.97
N GLU A 34 0.66 10.09 5.07
CA GLU A 34 1.59 10.01 3.96
C GLU A 34 2.44 8.74 4.08
N VAL A 35 2.54 7.99 3.01
CA VAL A 35 3.37 6.79 2.94
C VAL A 35 4.32 6.90 1.76
N ASP A 36 5.62 6.93 2.05
CA ASP A 36 6.67 6.87 1.05
C ASP A 36 6.98 5.42 0.72
N ILE A 37 6.96 5.09 -0.55
CA ILE A 37 7.12 3.73 -1.06
C ILE A 37 8.27 3.72 -2.06
N ALA A 38 9.15 2.74 -1.94
CA ALA A 38 10.25 2.52 -2.87
C ALA A 38 10.09 1.19 -3.61
N GLU A 39 10.40 1.21 -4.90
CA GLU A 39 10.46 0.02 -5.73
C GLU A 39 11.66 -0.85 -5.34
N GLY A 40 11.41 -2.13 -5.07
CA GLY A 40 12.48 -3.12 -4.90
C GLY A 40 13.01 -3.57 -6.26
N ILE A 41 14.31 -3.53 -6.45
CA ILE A 41 14.99 -3.99 -7.66
C ILE A 41 15.66 -5.32 -7.36
N ILE A 42 15.46 -6.32 -8.21
CA ILE A 42 16.16 -7.60 -8.11
C ILE A 42 17.64 -7.38 -8.43
N SER A 43 18.52 -7.72 -7.48
CA SER A 43 19.95 -7.62 -7.68
C SER A 43 20.40 -8.53 -8.83
N ALA A 44 21.32 -8.03 -9.65
CA ALA A 44 21.96 -8.82 -10.70
C ALA A 44 22.95 -9.87 -10.12
N VAL A 45 23.30 -9.74 -8.86
CA VAL A 45 24.21 -10.66 -8.15
C VAL A 45 23.35 -11.67 -7.40
N SER A 46 23.51 -12.95 -7.74
CA SER A 46 22.90 -14.03 -6.98
C SER A 46 23.84 -14.48 -5.86
N GLU A 47 23.31 -14.64 -4.67
CA GLU A 47 24.02 -15.10 -3.49
C GLU A 47 23.36 -16.37 -2.93
N ASP A 48 24.19 -17.22 -2.30
CA ASP A 48 23.66 -18.36 -1.56
C ASP A 48 23.22 -17.87 -0.17
N VAL A 49 21.92 -17.97 0.11
CA VAL A 49 21.36 -17.58 1.41
C VAL A 49 21.30 -18.80 2.32
N LEU A 50 21.97 -18.73 3.45
CA LEU A 50 21.87 -19.72 4.52
C LEU A 50 20.59 -19.49 5.30
N LEU A 51 19.69 -20.47 5.22
CA LEU A 51 18.50 -20.54 6.03
C LEU A 51 18.78 -21.25 7.35
N ASP A 52 17.91 -21.05 8.32
CA ASP A 52 17.99 -21.73 9.61
C ASP A 52 17.99 -23.26 9.43
N LYS A 53 18.71 -23.98 10.31
CA LYS A 53 18.88 -25.44 10.27
C LYS A 53 19.72 -26.01 9.11
N GLY A 54 20.64 -25.23 8.55
CA GLY A 54 21.60 -25.74 7.56
C GLY A 54 21.05 -25.94 6.15
N LEU A 55 19.86 -25.41 5.87
CA LEU A 55 19.31 -25.32 4.54
C LEU A 55 19.90 -24.08 3.86
N SER A 56 20.33 -24.21 2.60
CA SER A 56 20.77 -23.09 1.79
C SER A 56 19.90 -22.94 0.55
N LEU A 57 19.45 -21.72 0.27
CA LEU A 57 18.88 -21.33 -1.02
C LEU A 57 20.05 -20.92 -1.92
N LYS A 58 20.28 -21.69 -2.97
CA LYS A 58 21.33 -21.37 -3.96
C LYS A 58 20.78 -20.41 -5.01
N GLY A 59 21.58 -19.39 -5.33
CA GLY A 59 21.29 -18.49 -6.42
C GLY A 59 20.11 -17.54 -6.14
N ALA A 60 19.84 -17.21 -4.88
CA ALA A 60 18.86 -16.20 -4.53
C ALA A 60 19.36 -14.81 -4.95
N SER A 61 18.51 -14.04 -5.63
CA SER A 61 18.81 -12.65 -5.96
C SER A 61 18.10 -11.75 -4.94
N PRO A 62 18.86 -11.04 -4.09
CA PRO A 62 18.26 -10.14 -3.13
C PRO A 62 17.51 -9.01 -3.83
N ILE A 63 16.45 -8.53 -3.19
CA ILE A 63 15.71 -7.36 -3.63
C ILE A 63 16.24 -6.16 -2.85
N GLU A 64 16.69 -5.15 -3.56
CA GLU A 64 17.34 -3.99 -2.99
C GLU A 64 16.64 -2.71 -3.40
N VAL A 65 16.62 -1.73 -2.52
CA VAL A 65 16.27 -0.35 -2.86
C VAL A 65 17.55 0.39 -3.16
N THR A 66 17.66 0.89 -4.38
CA THR A 66 18.83 1.60 -4.88
C THR A 66 18.46 3.04 -5.28
N GLU A 67 19.45 3.82 -5.71
CA GLU A 67 19.20 5.16 -6.28
C GLU A 67 18.37 5.11 -7.58
N LYS A 68 18.32 3.96 -8.24
CA LYS A 68 17.52 3.72 -9.45
C LYS A 68 16.09 3.32 -9.16
N SER A 69 15.78 2.99 -7.91
CA SER A 69 14.43 2.62 -7.47
C SER A 69 13.50 3.79 -7.62
N LYS A 70 12.36 3.57 -8.24
CA LYS A 70 11.29 4.57 -8.27
C LYS A 70 10.77 4.75 -6.85
N ARG A 71 10.49 5.99 -6.52
CA ARG A 71 9.90 6.37 -5.22
C ARG A 71 8.61 7.09 -5.48
N ILE A 72 7.59 6.73 -4.75
CA ILE A 72 6.29 7.39 -4.78
C ILE A 72 5.86 7.74 -3.37
N ARG A 73 5.06 8.78 -3.26
CA ARG A 73 4.34 9.13 -2.05
C ARG A 73 2.85 8.92 -2.29
N VAL A 74 2.24 8.11 -1.44
CA VAL A 74 0.78 7.96 -1.37
C VAL A 74 0.28 8.79 -0.21
N ARG A 75 -0.69 9.65 -0.49
CA ARG A 75 -1.22 10.58 0.50
C ARG A 75 -2.72 10.36 0.64
N PHE A 76 -3.14 10.08 1.86
CA PHE A 76 -4.55 9.97 2.24
C PHE A 76 -4.92 11.16 3.11
N SER A 77 -5.92 11.93 2.69
CA SER A 77 -6.52 12.99 3.48
C SER A 77 -7.84 12.54 4.11
N HIS A 78 -8.29 13.25 5.13
CA HIS A 78 -9.52 12.89 5.87
C HIS A 78 -9.54 11.44 6.38
N VAL A 79 -8.39 10.99 6.88
CA VAL A 79 -8.25 9.66 7.47
C VAL A 79 -9.04 9.57 8.77
N LEU A 80 -9.93 8.60 8.84
CA LEU A 80 -10.77 8.34 10.02
C LEU A 80 -10.15 7.29 10.93
N ALA A 81 -9.51 6.29 10.32
CA ALA A 81 -8.77 5.25 11.01
C ALA A 81 -7.72 4.64 10.08
N TYR A 82 -6.65 4.11 10.63
CA TYR A 82 -5.70 3.28 9.90
C TYR A 82 -5.09 2.23 10.81
N GLN A 83 -4.60 1.16 10.23
CA GLN A 83 -3.83 0.14 10.92
C GLN A 83 -2.68 -0.34 10.04
N ILE A 84 -1.67 -0.90 10.69
CA ILE A 84 -0.55 -1.57 10.03
C ILE A 84 -0.50 -2.99 10.56
N THR A 85 -0.44 -3.94 9.64
CA THR A 85 -0.32 -5.36 9.98
C THR A 85 0.91 -5.90 9.25
N ASP A 86 1.79 -6.59 9.96
CA ASP A 86 2.87 -7.36 9.33
C ASP A 86 2.26 -8.38 8.36
N GLU A 87 2.76 -8.43 7.14
CA GLU A 87 2.21 -9.27 6.07
C GLU A 87 2.13 -10.75 6.47
N SER A 88 3.11 -11.24 7.25
CA SER A 88 3.17 -12.62 7.72
C SER A 88 1.98 -13.03 8.60
N TYR A 89 1.31 -12.07 9.23
CA TYR A 89 0.16 -12.28 10.11
C TYR A 89 -1.16 -11.82 9.51
N CYS A 90 -1.13 -11.27 8.30
CA CYS A 90 -2.32 -10.74 7.66
C CYS A 90 -3.20 -11.87 7.12
N ALA A 91 -4.46 -11.89 7.53
CA ALA A 91 -5.47 -12.73 6.90
C ALA A 91 -5.94 -12.08 5.59
N ALA A 92 -6.19 -12.89 4.58
CA ALA A 92 -6.76 -12.39 3.33
C ALA A 92 -8.11 -11.72 3.59
N GLU A 93 -8.25 -10.47 3.13
CA GLU A 93 -9.52 -9.75 3.18
C GLU A 93 -10.55 -10.42 2.27
N GLN A 94 -11.74 -10.64 2.78
CA GLN A 94 -12.82 -11.31 2.06
C GLN A 94 -13.70 -10.35 1.25
N GLY A 95 -13.49 -9.05 1.42
CA GLY A 95 -14.26 -8.02 0.74
C GLY A 95 -14.03 -7.94 -0.76
N GLN A 96 -14.97 -7.36 -1.46
CA GLN A 96 -14.86 -7.11 -2.89
C GLN A 96 -13.83 -6.01 -3.17
N ILE A 97 -12.84 -6.35 -3.99
CA ILE A 97 -11.74 -5.45 -4.34
C ILE A 97 -12.06 -4.69 -5.63
N ASN A 98 -11.92 -3.36 -5.56
CA ASN A 98 -11.78 -2.51 -6.73
C ASN A 98 -10.30 -2.08 -6.80
N GLN A 99 -9.57 -2.56 -7.78
CA GLN A 99 -8.16 -2.20 -7.94
C GLN A 99 -8.03 -0.76 -8.40
N VAL A 100 -7.28 0.04 -7.66
CA VAL A 100 -7.01 1.45 -7.99
C VAL A 100 -5.61 1.62 -8.57
N GLY A 101 -4.60 1.07 -7.95
CA GLY A 101 -3.18 1.17 -8.33
C GLY A 101 -2.52 -0.19 -8.50
N GLY A 102 -3.05 -1.05 -9.35
CA GLY A 102 -2.53 -2.40 -9.51
C GLY A 102 -2.74 -3.26 -8.27
N ARG A 103 -1.69 -4.00 -7.84
CA ARG A 103 -1.74 -4.84 -6.65
C ARG A 103 -1.30 -4.12 -5.38
N VAL A 104 -0.64 -2.99 -5.50
CA VAL A 104 -0.08 -2.25 -4.37
C VAL A 104 -1.14 -1.45 -3.65
N LEU A 105 -1.96 -0.69 -4.37
CA LEU A 105 -3.06 0.08 -3.82
C LEU A 105 -4.39 -0.53 -4.26
N CYS A 106 -5.16 -1.01 -3.29
CA CYS A 106 -6.47 -1.59 -3.50
C CYS A 106 -7.54 -0.78 -2.78
N GLN A 107 -8.74 -0.74 -3.34
CA GLN A 107 -9.94 -0.25 -2.67
C GLN A 107 -10.89 -1.41 -2.47
N TYR A 108 -11.43 -1.55 -1.26
CA TYR A 108 -12.46 -2.52 -0.94
C TYR A 108 -13.83 -1.86 -0.96
N ALA A 109 -14.78 -2.47 -1.65
CA ALA A 109 -16.18 -2.03 -1.63
C ALA A 109 -16.84 -2.32 -0.28
N ASP A 110 -16.50 -3.47 0.29
CA ASP A 110 -16.82 -3.89 1.64
C ASP A 110 -15.62 -4.65 2.21
N SER A 111 -15.46 -4.64 3.51
CA SER A 111 -14.39 -5.37 4.17
C SER A 111 -14.69 -5.57 5.65
N ALA A 112 -14.10 -6.60 6.23
CA ALA A 112 -14.22 -6.87 7.66
C ALA A 112 -13.64 -5.71 8.50
N TYR A 113 -12.55 -5.10 8.04
CA TYR A 113 -11.95 -3.95 8.72
C TYR A 113 -12.85 -2.71 8.68
N LEU A 114 -13.43 -2.38 7.53
CA LEU A 114 -14.38 -1.27 7.41
C LEU A 114 -15.60 -1.48 8.31
N GLU A 115 -16.17 -2.67 8.28
CA GLU A 115 -17.30 -3.03 9.13
C GLU A 115 -16.96 -2.90 10.63
N TYR A 116 -15.79 -3.40 11.03
CA TYR A 116 -15.30 -3.29 12.39
C TYR A 116 -15.16 -1.83 12.83
N VAL A 117 -14.52 -1.00 12.02
CA VAL A 117 -14.29 0.43 12.33
C VAL A 117 -15.62 1.17 12.46
N ILE A 118 -16.55 0.99 11.54
CA ILE A 118 -17.87 1.64 11.59
C ILE A 118 -18.65 1.21 12.84
N LYS A 119 -18.65 -0.08 13.13
CA LYS A 119 -19.40 -0.63 14.28
C LYS A 119 -18.84 -0.19 15.62
N ASN A 120 -17.54 0.02 15.73
CA ASN A 120 -16.85 0.30 16.99
C ASN A 120 -16.43 1.79 17.14
N SER A 121 -17.02 2.67 16.34
CA SER A 121 -16.73 4.11 16.37
C SER A 121 -18.01 4.92 16.21
N LEU A 122 -17.87 6.24 16.28
CA LEU A 122 -18.97 7.19 16.03
C LEU A 122 -19.01 7.69 14.57
N ILE A 123 -18.32 7.01 13.65
CA ILE A 123 -18.20 7.45 12.26
C ILE A 123 -19.58 7.54 11.61
N SER A 124 -20.44 6.56 11.79
CA SER A 124 -21.80 6.57 11.23
C SER A 124 -22.69 7.71 11.76
N ASP A 125 -22.37 8.25 12.92
CA ASP A 125 -23.15 9.33 13.53
C ASP A 125 -22.60 10.73 13.19
N LEU A 126 -21.31 10.82 12.85
CA LEU A 126 -20.58 12.07 12.70
C LEU A 126 -20.13 12.37 11.27
N VAL A 127 -20.13 11.38 10.38
CA VAL A 127 -19.62 11.50 9.01
C VAL A 127 -20.74 11.23 8.02
N ASP A 128 -21.10 12.25 7.25
CA ASP A 128 -22.13 12.16 6.20
C ASP A 128 -21.56 11.68 4.85
N ASP A 129 -20.25 11.80 4.66
CA ASP A 129 -19.58 11.41 3.42
C ASP A 129 -19.44 9.89 3.29
N LEU A 130 -19.30 9.42 2.06
CA LEU A 130 -19.02 8.02 1.79
C LEU A 130 -17.65 7.63 2.38
N VAL A 131 -17.66 6.62 3.22
CA VAL A 131 -16.45 6.06 3.85
C VAL A 131 -15.93 4.90 3.01
N SER A 132 -14.66 4.93 2.69
CA SER A 132 -13.99 3.92 1.87
C SER A 132 -12.81 3.28 2.61
N HIS A 133 -12.53 2.03 2.27
CA HIS A 133 -11.36 1.31 2.74
C HIS A 133 -10.35 1.15 1.60
N TYR A 134 -9.14 1.66 1.81
CA TYR A 134 -7.99 1.44 0.95
C TYR A 134 -6.95 0.60 1.67
N SER A 135 -6.23 -0.22 0.92
CA SER A 135 -5.12 -1.02 1.44
C SER A 135 -3.87 -0.81 0.59
N LEU A 136 -2.75 -0.54 1.23
CA LEU A 136 -1.42 -0.58 0.63
C LEU A 136 -0.78 -1.92 0.98
N ASN A 137 -0.58 -2.74 -0.04
CA ASN A 137 0.03 -4.06 0.09
C ASN A 137 1.54 -3.94 -0.22
N LEU A 138 2.33 -3.83 0.82
CA LEU A 138 3.78 -3.71 0.74
C LEU A 138 4.44 -5.07 1.00
N ALA A 139 5.76 -5.14 0.88
CA ALA A 139 6.50 -6.40 1.02
C ALA A 139 6.36 -7.01 2.42
N ASP A 140 6.47 -6.18 3.44
CA ASP A 140 6.49 -6.62 4.83
C ASP A 140 5.26 -6.15 5.62
N ASP A 141 4.55 -5.16 5.12
CA ASP A 141 3.44 -4.52 5.81
C ASP A 141 2.21 -4.35 4.91
N ILE A 142 1.05 -4.54 5.50
CA ILE A 142 -0.23 -4.14 4.93
C ILE A 142 -0.73 -2.92 5.71
N ILE A 143 -1.00 -1.83 5.01
CA ILE A 143 -1.51 -0.60 5.61
C ILE A 143 -2.95 -0.41 5.16
N ASP A 144 -3.88 -0.58 6.06
CA ASP A 144 -5.30 -0.37 5.82
C ASP A 144 -5.71 1.03 6.27
N VAL A 145 -6.44 1.75 5.43
CA VAL A 145 -6.84 3.14 5.65
C VAL A 145 -8.33 3.31 5.41
N ILE A 146 -9.02 3.84 6.40
CA ILE A 146 -10.43 4.24 6.31
C ILE A 146 -10.48 5.76 6.15
N THR A 147 -11.05 6.22 5.05
CA THR A 147 -11.07 7.62 4.66
C THR A 147 -12.33 7.99 3.88
N THR A 148 -12.63 9.27 3.79
CA THR A 148 -13.72 9.81 2.96
C THR A 148 -13.25 10.35 1.61
N THR A 149 -11.95 10.35 1.34
CA THR A 149 -11.38 10.89 0.09
C THR A 149 -10.49 9.87 -0.61
N GLU A 150 -10.41 9.98 -1.94
CA GLU A 150 -9.47 9.17 -2.71
C GLU A 150 -8.02 9.58 -2.42
N PRO A 151 -7.09 8.62 -2.35
CA PRO A 151 -5.68 8.92 -2.18
C PRO A 151 -5.09 9.61 -3.42
N SER A 152 -4.09 10.44 -3.21
CA SER A 152 -3.24 10.98 -4.26
C SER A 152 -1.90 10.27 -4.29
N ILE A 153 -1.34 10.12 -5.49
CA ILE A 153 -0.04 9.47 -5.72
C ILE A 153 0.86 10.42 -6.48
N GLU A 154 2.06 10.63 -5.99
CA GLU A 154 3.08 11.47 -6.63
C GLU A 154 4.44 10.77 -6.67
N LEU A 155 5.23 11.07 -7.69
CA LEU A 155 6.65 10.69 -7.75
C LEU A 155 7.46 11.60 -6.82
N VAL A 156 8.39 11.02 -6.08
CA VAL A 156 9.23 11.74 -5.12
C VAL A 156 10.69 11.64 -5.53
#